data_b2a582e7b31ee19c9f9c68faa7768c1f
#
_entry.id   b2a582e7b31ee19c9f9c68faa7768c1f
#
_cell.length_a   1.000
_cell.length_b   1.000
_cell.length_c   1.000
_cell.angle_alpha   90.00
_cell.angle_beta   90.00
_cell.angle_gamma   90.00
#
_symmetry.space_group_name_H-M   'P 1'
#
loop_
_entity.id
_entity.type
_entity.pdbx_description
1 polymer ?
#
loop_
_entity_poly.entity_id
_entity_poly.type
_entity_poly.pdbx_seq_one_letter_code
_entity_poly.pdbx_strand_id
1 'polypeptide(L)' 'SPDIIGLYFVHTHPKDNVIFHYEDHRKKDLKWIIPVRSKKFLAFHSGLTYYLPENTSNKKRIVLIFKYQFEK' A
#
# COMPACT_ATOMS: atom_id res chain seq x y z
N SER A 1 -11.68 -11.98 -7.64
CA SER A 1 -10.63 -11.16 -7.06
C SER A 1 -11.01 -9.68 -7.09
N PRO A 2 -10.55 -8.86 -6.15
CA PRO A 2 -10.88 -7.44 -6.16
C PRO A 2 -10.25 -6.72 -7.34
N ASP A 3 -10.88 -5.62 -7.76
CA ASP A 3 -10.38 -4.79 -8.84
C ASP A 3 -9.51 -3.65 -8.29
N ILE A 4 -9.88 -3.12 -7.13
CA ILE A 4 -9.18 -2.02 -6.49
C ILE A 4 -8.94 -2.36 -5.03
N ILE A 5 -7.76 -2.01 -4.54
CA ILE A 5 -7.41 -2.12 -3.14
C ILE A 5 -7.22 -0.72 -2.58
N GLY A 6 -7.86 -0.47 -1.44
CA GLY A 6 -7.72 0.79 -0.72
C GLY A 6 -7.09 0.56 0.63
N LEU A 7 -6.16 1.43 1.00
CA LEU A 7 -5.52 1.43 2.30
C LEU A 7 -5.82 2.74 3.01
N TYR A 8 -6.43 2.66 4.18
CA TYR A 8 -6.65 3.84 5.02
C TYR A 8 -5.74 3.76 6.24
N PHE A 9 -4.86 4.73 6.36
CA PHE A 9 -3.88 4.77 7.44
C PHE A 9 -4.47 5.52 8.62
N VAL A 10 -4.99 4.77 9.59
CA VAL A 10 -5.59 5.35 10.79
C VAL A 10 -4.51 5.98 11.66
N HIS A 11 -3.39 5.27 11.81
CA HIS A 11 -2.28 5.75 12.61
C HIS A 11 -0.99 5.24 12.02
N THR A 12 -0.03 6.13 11.78
CA THR A 12 1.26 5.78 11.20
C THR A 12 2.39 6.45 11.97
N HIS A 13 3.57 5.82 11.87
CA HIS A 13 4.81 6.42 12.32
C HIS A 13 5.34 7.33 11.20
N PRO A 14 6.09 8.43 11.52
CA PRO A 14 6.61 9.32 10.48
C PRO A 14 7.51 8.66 9.44
N LYS A 15 8.07 7.49 9.75
CA LYS A 15 8.93 6.75 8.80
C LYS A 15 8.20 5.63 8.07
N ASP A 16 6.89 5.50 8.23
CA ASP A 16 6.14 4.44 7.54
C ASP A 16 6.02 4.74 6.05
N ASN A 17 6.12 3.68 5.26
CA ASN A 17 6.02 3.74 3.81
C ASN A 17 5.20 2.57 3.28
N VAL A 18 4.61 2.76 2.10
CA VAL A 18 4.11 1.66 1.29
C VAL A 18 5.08 1.47 0.14
N ILE A 19 5.44 0.23 -0.11
CA ILE A 19 6.36 -0.10 -1.20
C ILE A 19 5.61 -0.88 -2.25
N PHE A 20 5.60 -0.37 -3.47
CA PHE A 20 5.03 -1.05 -4.63
C PHE A 20 6.13 -1.68 -5.45
N HIS A 21 5.91 -2.93 -5.84
CA HIS A 21 6.76 -3.63 -6.79
C HIS A 21 6.05 -3.71 -8.11
N TYR A 22 6.76 -3.39 -9.17
CA TYR A 22 6.24 -3.58 -10.50
C TYR A 22 7.36 -3.99 -11.43
N GLU A 23 6.99 -4.70 -12.49
CA GLU A 23 7.94 -5.18 -13.48
C GLU A 23 7.65 -4.47 -14.80
N ASP A 24 8.66 -3.84 -15.37
CA ASP A 24 8.50 -3.19 -16.66
C ASP A 24 8.64 -4.23 -17.80
N HIS A 25 8.42 -3.78 -19.03
CA HIS A 25 8.48 -4.66 -20.19
C HIS A 25 9.90 -5.19 -20.45
N ARG A 26 10.92 -4.68 -19.77
CA ARG A 26 12.29 -5.18 -19.82
C ARG A 26 12.55 -6.22 -18.73
N LYS A 27 11.54 -6.59 -18.00
CA LYS A 27 11.59 -7.53 -16.87
C LYS A 27 12.48 -7.05 -15.73
N LYS A 28 12.59 -5.74 -15.56
CA LYS A 28 13.27 -5.16 -14.41
C LYS A 28 12.28 -5.04 -13.26
N ASP A 29 12.71 -5.49 -12.10
CA ASP A 29 11.94 -5.34 -10.87
C ASP A 29 12.17 -3.94 -10.32
N LEU A 30 11.13 -3.11 -10.38
CA LEU A 30 11.19 -1.73 -9.93
C LEU A 30 10.41 -1.57 -8.65
N LYS A 31 10.88 -0.66 -7.81
CA LYS A 31 10.22 -0.34 -6.54
C LYS A 31 9.81 1.11 -6.52
N TRP A 32 8.61 1.33 -6.01
CA TRP A 32 8.10 2.69 -5.81
C TRP A 32 7.76 2.84 -4.33
N ILE A 33 8.50 3.71 -3.64
CA ILE A 33 8.34 3.92 -2.20
C ILE A 33 7.51 5.17 -1.99
N ILE A 34 6.36 5.00 -1.33
CA ILE A 34 5.45 6.11 -1.07
C ILE A 34 5.38 6.34 0.44
N PRO A 35 5.81 7.49 0.93
CA PRO A 35 5.65 7.81 2.34
C PRO A 35 4.17 7.98 2.68
N VAL A 36 3.77 7.48 3.83
CA VAL A 36 2.38 7.55 4.26
C VAL A 36 2.26 8.33 5.55
N ARG A 37 1.07 8.92 5.76
CA ARG A 37 0.77 9.69 6.96
C ARG A 37 -0.57 9.24 7.52
N SER A 38 -0.76 9.49 8.83
CA SER A 38 -2.03 9.23 9.48
C SER A 38 -3.16 9.96 8.76
N LYS A 39 -4.32 9.32 8.68
CA LYS A 39 -5.54 9.81 8.03
C LYS A 39 -5.43 9.93 6.51
N LYS A 40 -4.41 9.31 5.91
CA LYS A 40 -4.26 9.28 4.46
C LYS A 40 -4.89 8.01 3.88
N PHE A 41 -5.58 8.17 2.76
CA PHE A 41 -6.16 7.06 2.00
C PHE A 41 -5.39 6.88 0.71
N LEU A 42 -5.07 5.62 0.40
CA LEU A 42 -4.36 5.28 -0.83
C LEU A 42 -5.12 4.17 -1.53
N ALA A 43 -5.44 4.37 -2.80
CA ALA A 43 -6.13 3.36 -3.60
C ALA A 43 -5.33 3.04 -4.84
N PHE A 44 -5.33 1.77 -5.25
CA PHE A 44 -4.56 1.32 -6.40
C PHE A 44 -5.17 0.06 -6.99
N HIS A 45 -4.76 -0.24 -8.21
CA HIS A 45 -5.22 -1.43 -8.93
C HIS A 45 -4.74 -2.70 -8.25
N SER A 46 -5.60 -3.71 -8.16
CA SER A 46 -5.29 -4.95 -7.45
C SER A 46 -4.15 -5.77 -8.06
N GLY A 47 -3.84 -5.52 -9.34
CA GLY A 47 -2.71 -6.18 -10.00
C GLY A 47 -1.34 -5.68 -9.56
N LEU A 48 -1.30 -4.56 -8.83
CA LEU A 48 -0.05 -3.99 -8.35
C LEU A 48 0.37 -4.66 -7.05
N THR A 49 1.56 -5.21 -7.02
CA THR A 49 2.09 -5.86 -5.82
C THR A 49 2.57 -4.81 -4.84
N TYR A 50 2.15 -4.95 -3.60
CA TYR A 50 2.52 -3.99 -2.56
C TYR A 50 2.88 -4.71 -1.27
N TYR A 51 3.64 -4.02 -0.42
CA TYR A 51 3.84 -4.48 0.95
C TYR A 51 4.11 -3.30 1.88
N LEU A 52 3.81 -3.54 3.15
CA LEU A 52 4.08 -2.60 4.22
C LEU A 52 5.30 -3.10 4.96
N PRO A 53 6.41 -2.31 5.01
CA PRO A 53 7.58 -2.73 5.75
C PRO A 53 7.27 -2.98 7.22
N GLU A 54 8.04 -3.85 7.83
CA GLU A 54 7.88 -4.16 9.24
C GLU A 54 7.98 -2.89 10.08
N ASN A 55 7.05 -2.77 11.04
CA ASN A 55 7.06 -1.66 11.97
C ASN A 55 8.06 -1.96 13.10
N THR A 56 9.24 -1.36 13.03
CA THR A 56 10.30 -1.56 14.02
C THR A 56 10.21 -0.59 15.19
N SER A 57 9.29 0.38 15.14
CA SER A 57 9.09 1.31 16.25
C SER A 57 8.17 0.71 17.31
N ASN A 58 8.21 1.26 18.53
CA ASN A 58 7.31 0.84 19.60
C ASN A 58 5.90 1.43 19.44
N LYS A 59 5.67 2.23 18.41
CA LYS A 59 4.37 2.86 18.16
C LYS A 59 3.53 1.96 17.26
N LYS A 60 2.23 1.92 17.53
CA LYS A 60 1.30 1.13 16.71
C LYS A 60 1.12 1.75 15.34
N ARG A 61 1.03 0.88 14.34
CA ARG A 61 0.58 1.24 13.01
C ARG A 61 -0.76 0.56 12.78
N ILE A 62 -1.78 1.35 12.44
CA ILE A 62 -3.12 0.83 12.19
C ILE A 62 -3.51 1.18 10.78
N VAL A 63 -3.76 0.15 9.97
CA VAL A 63 -4.13 0.29 8.58
C VAL A 63 -5.39 -0.52 8.31
N LEU A 64 -6.39 0.10 7.71
CA LEU A 64 -7.60 -0.58 7.25
C LEU A 64 -7.45 -0.88 5.78
N ILE A 65 -7.72 -2.13 5.41
CA ILE A 65 -7.59 -2.58 4.03
C ILE A 65 -8.98 -2.81 3.47
N PHE A 66 -9.28 -2.14 2.36
CA PHE A 66 -10.55 -2.27 1.66
C PHE A 66 -10.30 -2.92 0.30
N LYS A 67 -11.19 -3.80 -0.09
CA LYS A 67 -11.13 -4.46 -1.39
C LYS A 67 -12.45 -4.22 -2.10
N TYR A 68 -12.38 -3.67 -3.30
CA TYR A 68 -13.54 -3.33 -4.11
C TYR A 68 -13.55 -4.15 -5.37
N GLN A 69 -14.72 -4.60 -5.74
CA GLN A 69 -14.92 -5.33 -6.98
C GLN A 69 -16.02 -4.63 -7.77
N PHE A 70 -15.73 -4.36 -9.05
CA PHE A 70 -16.73 -3.75 -9.91
C PHE A 70 -17.79 -4.79 -10.28
N GLU A 71 -19.03 -4.41 -10.21
CA GLU A 71 -20.12 -5.25 -10.73
C GLU A 71 -20.16 -5.12 -12.24
N LYS A 72 -20.39 -6.25 -12.87
CA LYS A 72 -20.53 -6.30 -14.33
C LYS A 72 -21.99 -6.48 -14.72
#